data_210b774c27eb3ea1a5940a65bf5c6e06
#
_entry.id   210b774c27eb3ea1a5940a65bf5c6e06
#
_cell.length_a   1.000
_cell.length_b   1.000
_cell.length_c   1.000
_cell.angle_alpha   90.00
_cell.angle_beta   90.00
_cell.angle_gamma   90.00
#
_symmetry.space_group_name_H-M   'P 1'
#
loop_
_entity.id
_entity.type
_entity.pdbx_description
1 polymer ?
#
loop_
_entity_poly.entity_id
_entity_poly.type
_entity_poly.pdbx_seq_one_letter_code
_entity_poly.pdbx_strand_id
1 'polypeptide(L)'
;HEVPKVDGKESLPLADVVVDPKQEACSYPFSELCGAGIAYKLMKELFERFGRKDAEEELLPYAAVATVCDVVPLLDENRLITKKGLLYLNRREQVGMKALLEASALDREINLFDLGFRIGPCINAAGRLEDAVKGLELLLETNPSQAQKRAAELVALNEERKEYTMQATNRAIE
;
A
#
# COMPACT_ATOMS: atom_id res chain seq x y z
N HIS A 1 -5.98 -10.22 -6.20
CA HIS A 1 -6.36 -10.83 -4.92
C HIS A 1 -7.00 -12.20 -5.06
N GLU A 2 -7.67 -12.46 -6.15
CA GLU A 2 -8.31 -13.75 -6.44
C GLU A 2 -7.97 -14.16 -7.86
N VAL A 3 -7.69 -15.44 -8.08
CA VAL A 3 -7.51 -15.98 -9.41
C VAL A 3 -8.87 -16.09 -10.08
N PRO A 4 -9.11 -15.40 -11.22
CA PRO A 4 -10.39 -15.49 -11.93
C PRO A 4 -10.69 -16.92 -12.35
N LYS A 5 -11.98 -17.31 -12.32
CA LYS A 5 -12.44 -18.61 -12.80
C LYS A 5 -13.45 -18.45 -13.92
N VAL A 6 -13.26 -19.21 -15.00
CA VAL A 6 -14.19 -19.31 -16.13
C VAL A 6 -14.60 -20.78 -16.21
N ASP A 7 -15.89 -21.08 -16.17
CA ASP A 7 -16.45 -22.44 -16.15
C ASP A 7 -15.83 -23.34 -15.06
N GLY A 8 -15.54 -22.74 -13.89
CA GLY A 8 -14.96 -23.45 -12.74
C GLY A 8 -13.47 -23.74 -12.82
N LYS A 9 -12.79 -23.30 -13.89
CA LYS A 9 -11.33 -23.45 -14.07
C LYS A 9 -10.65 -22.09 -13.93
N GLU A 10 -9.43 -22.10 -13.38
CA GLU A 10 -8.61 -20.89 -13.31
C GLU A 10 -8.37 -20.31 -14.71
N SER A 11 -8.52 -18.99 -14.79
CA SER A 11 -8.27 -18.21 -16.01
C SER A 11 -7.18 -17.19 -15.75
N LEU A 12 -5.95 -17.55 -16.04
CA LEU A 12 -4.80 -16.67 -15.87
C LEU A 12 -4.71 -15.67 -17.04
N PRO A 13 -4.17 -14.48 -16.82
CA PRO A 13 -3.91 -13.52 -17.90
C PRO A 13 -2.89 -14.09 -18.88
N LEU A 14 -2.93 -13.61 -20.14
CA LEU A 14 -1.95 -13.93 -21.17
C LEU A 14 -0.63 -13.20 -20.86
N ALA A 15 0.18 -13.83 -20.03
CA ALA A 15 1.51 -13.33 -19.62
C ALA A 15 2.50 -14.49 -19.65
N ASP A 16 3.78 -14.19 -19.85
CA ASP A 16 4.85 -15.20 -19.85
C ASP A 16 4.99 -15.87 -18.48
N VAL A 17 4.77 -15.10 -17.41
CA VAL A 17 4.80 -15.58 -16.03
C VAL A 17 3.73 -14.88 -15.20
N VAL A 18 3.01 -15.65 -14.39
CA VAL A 18 2.06 -15.14 -13.39
C VAL A 18 2.55 -15.58 -12.01
N VAL A 19 2.81 -14.62 -11.13
CA VAL A 19 3.21 -14.86 -9.74
C VAL A 19 2.03 -14.54 -8.83
N ASP A 20 1.30 -15.56 -8.42
CA ASP A 20 0.18 -15.45 -7.50
C ASP A 20 0.12 -16.71 -6.62
N PRO A 21 0.27 -16.58 -5.30
CA PRO A 21 0.24 -17.74 -4.40
C PRO A 21 -1.14 -18.37 -4.26
N LYS A 22 -2.21 -17.75 -4.80
CA LYS A 22 -3.58 -18.29 -4.77
C LYS A 22 -3.91 -19.22 -5.96
N GLN A 23 -2.99 -19.41 -6.91
CA GLN A 23 -3.17 -20.37 -7.98
C GLN A 23 -3.28 -21.81 -7.41
N GLU A 24 -4.19 -22.64 -7.93
CA GLU A 24 -4.41 -24.03 -7.46
C GLU A 24 -3.13 -24.89 -7.51
N ALA A 25 -2.28 -24.65 -8.50
CA ALA A 25 -1.01 -25.36 -8.67
C ALA A 25 0.15 -24.79 -7.83
N CYS A 26 -0.06 -23.69 -7.10
CA CYS A 26 1.00 -23.04 -6.34
C CYS A 26 1.25 -23.79 -5.02
N SER A 27 2.51 -24.16 -4.78
CA SER A 27 2.94 -24.81 -3.53
C SER A 27 3.45 -23.84 -2.46
N TYR A 28 3.31 -22.52 -2.69
CA TYR A 28 3.74 -21.52 -1.71
C TYR A 28 2.91 -21.62 -0.43
N PRO A 29 3.52 -21.72 0.76
CA PRO A 29 2.83 -22.09 1.99
C PRO A 29 1.86 -21.02 2.54
N PHE A 30 1.94 -19.77 2.06
CA PHE A 30 1.12 -18.67 2.54
C PHE A 30 0.48 -17.90 1.37
N SER A 31 -0.80 -18.13 1.14
CA SER A 31 -1.55 -17.56 0.01
C SER A 31 -2.12 -16.14 0.27
N GLU A 32 -2.14 -15.66 1.51
CA GLU A 32 -2.85 -14.43 1.91
C GLU A 32 -2.04 -13.13 1.73
N LEU A 33 -1.01 -13.15 0.88
CA LEU A 33 -0.27 -11.95 0.53
C LEU A 33 -1.10 -11.03 -0.37
N CYS A 34 -1.08 -9.73 -0.09
CA CYS A 34 -1.58 -8.72 -1.02
C CYS A 34 -0.62 -8.55 -2.21
N GLY A 35 -1.07 -7.93 -3.30
CA GLY A 35 -0.25 -7.73 -4.50
C GLY A 35 1.08 -7.03 -4.22
N ALA A 36 1.09 -6.01 -3.36
CA ALA A 36 2.33 -5.33 -2.96
C ALA A 36 3.25 -6.23 -2.11
N GLY A 37 2.69 -7.13 -1.30
CA GLY A 37 3.44 -8.13 -0.55
C GLY A 37 4.16 -9.11 -1.47
N ILE A 38 3.47 -9.57 -2.53
CA ILE A 38 4.05 -10.43 -3.58
C ILE A 38 5.17 -9.69 -4.32
N ALA A 39 4.91 -8.44 -4.74
CA ALA A 39 5.91 -7.60 -5.41
C ALA A 39 7.14 -7.37 -4.53
N TYR A 40 6.95 -7.10 -3.24
CA TYR A 40 8.05 -6.96 -2.28
C TYR A 40 8.92 -8.23 -2.23
N LYS A 41 8.31 -9.41 -2.16
CA LYS A 41 9.06 -10.68 -2.10
C LYS A 41 9.86 -10.92 -3.39
N LEU A 42 9.26 -10.65 -4.55
CA LEU A 42 9.96 -10.76 -5.83
C LEU A 42 11.15 -9.78 -5.89
N MET A 43 10.93 -8.54 -5.51
CA MET A 43 11.98 -7.53 -5.53
C MET A 43 13.08 -7.83 -4.51
N LYS A 44 12.75 -8.36 -3.33
CA LYS A 44 13.74 -8.79 -2.34
C LYS A 44 14.66 -9.86 -2.91
N GLU A 45 14.11 -10.89 -3.57
CA GLU A 45 14.90 -11.93 -4.23
C GLU A 45 15.80 -11.35 -5.34
N LEU A 46 15.29 -10.41 -6.13
CA LEU A 46 16.08 -9.72 -7.15
C LEU A 46 17.22 -8.91 -6.53
N PHE A 47 16.96 -8.16 -5.48
CA PHE A 47 17.98 -7.39 -4.77
C PHE A 47 19.11 -8.31 -4.27
N GLU A 48 18.76 -9.43 -3.65
CA GLU A 48 19.74 -10.41 -3.18
C GLU A 48 20.59 -10.97 -4.32
N ARG A 49 19.99 -11.31 -5.47
CA ARG A 49 20.72 -11.78 -6.68
C ARG A 49 21.67 -10.73 -7.26
N PHE A 50 21.33 -9.45 -7.15
CA PHE A 50 22.20 -8.35 -7.57
C PHE A 50 23.14 -7.83 -6.47
N GLY A 51 23.24 -8.54 -5.34
CA GLY A 51 24.12 -8.20 -4.23
C GLY A 51 23.70 -7.00 -3.39
N ARG A 52 22.44 -6.51 -3.55
CA ARG A 52 21.85 -5.46 -2.72
C ARG A 52 21.24 -6.08 -1.46
N LYS A 53 21.39 -5.40 -0.33
CA LYS A 53 20.87 -5.84 0.98
C LYS A 53 19.83 -4.88 1.59
N ASP A 54 19.50 -3.82 0.88
CA ASP A 54 18.66 -2.71 1.34
C ASP A 54 17.17 -2.84 0.98
N ALA A 55 16.76 -3.97 0.39
CA ALA A 55 15.37 -4.21 -0.03
C ALA A 55 14.36 -4.05 1.12
N GLU A 56 14.72 -4.44 2.34
CA GLU A 56 13.81 -4.30 3.49
C GLU A 56 13.60 -2.84 3.87
N GLU A 57 14.65 -2.02 3.87
CA GLU A 57 14.56 -0.60 4.22
C GLU A 57 13.83 0.20 3.15
N GLU A 58 14.10 -0.12 1.89
CA GLU A 58 13.54 0.60 0.75
C GLU A 58 12.08 0.24 0.47
N LEU A 59 11.72 -1.05 0.48
CA LEU A 59 10.43 -1.54 -0.03
C LEU A 59 9.43 -1.95 1.03
N LEU A 60 9.89 -2.44 2.16
CA LEU A 60 9.03 -2.99 3.20
C LEU A 60 8.04 -1.97 3.81
N PRO A 61 8.38 -0.68 3.96
CA PRO A 61 7.43 0.35 4.36
C PRO A 61 6.17 0.38 3.49
N TYR A 62 6.34 0.33 2.17
CA TYR A 62 5.23 0.37 1.20
C TYR A 62 4.41 -0.92 1.22
N ALA A 63 5.08 -2.07 1.30
CA ALA A 63 4.42 -3.36 1.44
C ALA A 63 3.56 -3.43 2.71
N ALA A 64 4.04 -2.86 3.83
CA ALA A 64 3.30 -2.80 5.09
C ALA A 64 2.04 -1.93 4.98
N VAL A 65 2.15 -0.74 4.37
CA VAL A 65 0.99 0.13 4.14
C VAL A 65 -0.05 -0.60 3.30
N ALA A 66 0.36 -1.19 2.17
CA ALA A 66 -0.55 -1.91 1.29
C ALA A 66 -1.21 -3.12 1.97
N THR A 67 -0.44 -3.92 2.73
CA THR A 67 -0.95 -5.07 3.47
C THR A 67 -2.06 -4.68 4.44
N VAL A 68 -1.89 -3.55 5.16
CA VAL A 68 -2.92 -3.05 6.09
C VAL A 68 -4.12 -2.50 5.34
N CYS A 69 -3.90 -1.75 4.25
CA CYS A 69 -4.97 -1.11 3.47
C CYS A 69 -5.82 -2.12 2.68
N ASP A 70 -5.23 -3.24 2.30
CA ASP A 70 -5.90 -4.32 1.58
C ASP A 70 -6.72 -5.25 2.49
N VAL A 71 -6.62 -5.02 3.81
CA VAL A 71 -7.39 -5.73 4.84
C VAL A 71 -7.17 -7.25 4.80
N VAL A 72 -5.99 -7.70 4.38
CA VAL A 72 -5.62 -9.11 4.42
C VAL A 72 -5.32 -9.57 5.86
N PRO A 73 -5.48 -10.88 6.17
CA PRO A 73 -5.18 -11.39 7.51
C PRO A 73 -3.75 -11.07 7.96
N LEU A 74 -3.59 -10.42 9.11
CA LEU A 74 -2.28 -10.08 9.68
C LEU A 74 -1.67 -11.27 10.44
N LEU A 75 -1.57 -12.40 9.75
CA LEU A 75 -0.97 -13.64 10.22
C LEU A 75 0.35 -13.89 9.49
N ASP A 76 1.15 -14.80 9.97
CA ASP A 76 2.38 -15.29 9.36
C ASP A 76 3.23 -14.18 8.70
N GLU A 77 3.42 -14.24 7.38
CA GLU A 77 4.25 -13.28 6.65
C GLU A 77 3.67 -11.87 6.66
N ASN A 78 2.35 -11.71 6.57
CA ASN A 78 1.71 -10.40 6.63
C ASN A 78 1.98 -9.71 7.98
N ARG A 79 2.00 -10.47 9.07
CA ARG A 79 2.36 -9.96 10.39
C ARG A 79 3.82 -9.49 10.44
N LEU A 80 4.73 -10.24 9.81
CA LEU A 80 6.15 -9.85 9.76
C LEU A 80 6.36 -8.62 8.88
N ILE A 81 5.73 -8.57 7.71
CA ILE A 81 5.75 -7.43 6.79
C ILE A 81 5.26 -6.17 7.51
N THR A 82 4.09 -6.22 8.13
CA THR A 82 3.51 -5.08 8.84
C THR A 82 4.33 -4.65 10.03
N LYS A 83 4.79 -5.58 10.87
CA LYS A 83 5.59 -5.27 12.05
C LYS A 83 6.91 -4.60 11.69
N LYS A 84 7.66 -5.18 10.75
CA LYS A 84 8.95 -4.63 10.33
C LYS A 84 8.76 -3.33 9.52
N GLY A 85 7.81 -3.29 8.59
CA GLY A 85 7.55 -2.09 7.80
C GLY A 85 7.14 -0.90 8.67
N LEU A 86 6.36 -1.14 9.73
CA LEU A 86 6.00 -0.10 10.69
C LEU A 86 7.23 0.46 11.44
N LEU A 87 8.22 -0.38 11.78
CA LEU A 87 9.47 0.09 12.35
C LEU A 87 10.24 1.00 11.38
N TYR A 88 10.31 0.64 10.10
CA TYR A 88 10.96 1.49 9.08
C TYR A 88 10.18 2.79 8.83
N LEU A 89 8.85 2.73 8.75
CA LEU A 89 8.01 3.92 8.61
C LEU A 89 8.22 4.93 9.76
N ASN A 90 8.39 4.43 10.97
CA ASN A 90 8.63 5.28 12.14
C ASN A 90 10.03 5.93 12.16
N ARG A 91 10.99 5.44 11.35
CA ARG A 91 12.26 6.13 11.12
C ARG A 91 12.11 7.38 10.24
N ARG A 92 11.04 7.47 9.45
CA ARG A 92 10.71 8.63 8.58
C ARG A 92 11.80 8.96 7.57
N GLU A 93 12.44 7.96 7.01
CA GLU A 93 13.55 8.12 6.07
C GLU A 93 13.07 8.37 4.64
N GLN A 94 11.91 7.78 4.24
CA GLN A 94 11.32 8.00 2.92
C GLN A 94 10.66 9.40 2.87
N VAL A 95 11.17 10.26 1.98
CA VAL A 95 10.78 11.68 1.89
C VAL A 95 9.27 11.85 1.67
N GLY A 96 8.70 11.12 0.70
CA GLY A 96 7.28 11.21 0.39
C GLY A 96 6.39 10.72 1.53
N MET A 97 6.74 9.59 2.14
CA MET A 97 5.98 9.04 3.27
C MET A 97 6.06 9.96 4.50
N LYS A 98 7.26 10.50 4.80
CA LYS A 98 7.45 11.48 5.86
C LYS A 98 6.54 12.70 5.66
N ALA A 99 6.53 13.26 4.46
CA ALA A 99 5.68 14.40 4.14
C ALA A 99 4.19 14.08 4.34
N LEU A 100 3.74 12.87 3.96
CA LEU A 100 2.36 12.46 4.16
C LEU A 100 1.99 12.29 5.63
N LEU A 101 2.90 11.74 6.45
CA LEU A 101 2.72 11.64 7.90
C LEU A 101 2.57 13.03 8.54
N GLU A 102 3.43 13.97 8.16
CA GLU A 102 3.40 15.36 8.65
C GLU A 102 2.11 16.08 8.21
N ALA A 103 1.72 15.98 6.95
CA ALA A 103 0.49 16.58 6.42
C ALA A 103 -0.78 15.98 7.07
N SER A 104 -0.71 14.73 7.52
CA SER A 104 -1.78 14.04 8.26
C SER A 104 -1.76 14.32 9.77
N ALA A 105 -0.94 15.27 10.25
CA ALA A 105 -0.74 15.59 11.67
C ALA A 105 -0.36 14.38 12.52
N LEU A 106 0.53 13.54 12.01
CA LEU A 106 1.07 12.35 12.69
C LEU A 106 2.53 12.61 13.07
N ASP A 107 2.75 13.39 14.11
CA ASP A 107 4.05 13.78 14.65
C ASP A 107 4.61 12.79 15.69
N ARG A 108 3.79 11.85 16.13
CA ARG A 108 4.12 10.75 17.06
C ARG A 108 4.51 9.46 16.32
N GLU A 109 4.89 8.45 17.08
CA GLU A 109 5.01 7.09 16.57
C GLU A 109 3.66 6.58 16.04
N ILE A 110 3.66 6.09 14.81
CA ILE A 110 2.46 5.60 14.12
C ILE A 110 2.25 4.10 14.38
N ASN A 111 1.01 3.68 14.25
CA ASN A 111 0.58 2.30 14.44
C ASN A 111 -0.29 1.80 13.26
N LEU A 112 -0.78 0.56 13.35
CA LEU A 112 -1.59 -0.05 12.28
C LEU A 112 -2.88 0.74 11.99
N PHE A 113 -3.49 1.32 13.01
CA PHE A 113 -4.69 2.15 12.83
C PHE A 113 -4.38 3.38 11.96
N ASP A 114 -3.22 4.02 12.19
CA ASP A 114 -2.83 5.17 11.38
C ASP A 114 -2.62 4.80 9.91
N LEU A 115 -2.04 3.61 9.64
CA LEU A 115 -1.89 3.12 8.27
C LEU A 115 -3.25 2.89 7.59
N GLY A 116 -4.15 2.17 8.24
CA GLY A 116 -5.44 1.79 7.65
C GLY A 116 -6.45 2.94 7.55
N PHE A 117 -6.45 3.88 8.53
CA PHE A 117 -7.51 4.88 8.65
C PHE A 117 -7.07 6.32 8.41
N ARG A 118 -5.77 6.60 8.31
CA ARG A 118 -5.24 7.93 8.03
C ARG A 118 -4.42 7.97 6.76
N ILE A 119 -3.39 7.15 6.65
CA ILE A 119 -2.43 7.19 5.53
C ILE A 119 -3.00 6.52 4.28
N GLY A 120 -3.48 5.29 4.39
CA GLY A 120 -4.06 4.56 3.26
C GLY A 120 -5.21 5.30 2.56
N PRO A 121 -6.18 5.84 3.31
CA PRO A 121 -7.24 6.65 2.71
C PRO A 121 -6.76 7.87 1.94
N CYS A 122 -5.67 8.55 2.35
CA CYS A 122 -5.11 9.67 1.61
C CYS A 122 -4.50 9.22 0.27
N ILE A 123 -3.73 8.13 0.28
CA ILE A 123 -3.15 7.56 -0.95
C ILE A 123 -4.26 7.11 -1.90
N ASN A 124 -5.27 6.41 -1.38
CA ASN A 124 -6.38 5.88 -2.18
C ASN A 124 -7.33 6.96 -2.70
N ALA A 125 -7.41 8.13 -2.06
CA ALA A 125 -8.30 9.21 -2.47
C ALA A 125 -7.98 9.72 -3.87
N ALA A 126 -6.71 9.80 -4.25
CA ALA A 126 -6.28 10.20 -5.57
C ALA A 126 -6.88 9.30 -6.67
N GLY A 127 -6.77 7.98 -6.52
CA GLY A 127 -7.33 7.03 -7.48
C GLY A 127 -8.86 6.96 -7.51
N ARG A 128 -9.54 7.56 -6.54
CA ARG A 128 -11.02 7.62 -6.48
C ARG A 128 -11.59 8.89 -7.06
N LEU A 129 -10.92 10.03 -6.90
CA LEU A 129 -11.42 11.34 -7.30
C LEU A 129 -10.71 11.89 -8.53
N GLU A 130 -9.46 11.50 -8.76
CA GLU A 130 -8.62 12.00 -9.85
C GLU A 130 -7.80 10.86 -10.48
N ASP A 131 -6.47 10.86 -10.28
CA ASP A 131 -5.54 9.87 -10.84
C ASP A 131 -4.67 9.26 -9.74
N ALA A 132 -4.63 7.93 -9.68
CA ALA A 132 -3.79 7.17 -8.74
C ALA A 132 -2.29 7.48 -8.89
N VAL A 133 -1.86 7.99 -10.03
CA VAL A 133 -0.47 8.42 -10.29
C VAL A 133 -0.01 9.46 -9.28
N LYS A 134 -0.89 10.35 -8.79
CA LYS A 134 -0.55 11.34 -7.76
C LYS A 134 -0.01 10.69 -6.46
N GLY A 135 -0.63 9.59 -6.05
CA GLY A 135 -0.15 8.80 -4.91
C GLY A 135 1.25 8.22 -5.16
N LEU A 136 1.46 7.63 -6.33
CA LEU A 136 2.75 7.08 -6.73
C LEU A 136 3.83 8.18 -6.80
N GLU A 137 3.54 9.33 -7.40
CA GLU A 137 4.46 10.45 -7.50
C GLU A 137 4.89 10.98 -6.12
N LEU A 138 3.99 11.02 -5.14
CA LEU A 138 4.37 11.35 -3.76
C LEU A 138 5.32 10.31 -3.17
N LEU A 139 4.99 9.02 -3.31
CA LEU A 139 5.79 7.95 -2.70
C LEU A 139 7.19 7.84 -3.30
N LEU A 140 7.37 8.23 -4.57
CA LEU A 140 8.66 8.28 -5.28
C LEU A 140 9.40 9.61 -5.13
N GLU A 141 8.78 10.63 -4.53
CA GLU A 141 9.35 11.96 -4.45
C GLU A 141 10.55 12.02 -3.50
N THR A 142 11.64 12.62 -3.97
CA THR A 142 12.90 12.79 -3.23
C THR A 142 13.15 14.22 -2.78
N ASN A 143 12.44 15.21 -3.36
CA ASN A 143 12.54 16.60 -2.98
C ASN A 143 11.56 16.92 -1.85
N PRO A 144 12.02 17.32 -0.65
CA PRO A 144 11.16 17.56 0.50
C PRO A 144 10.07 18.61 0.25
N SER A 145 10.38 19.70 -0.46
CA SER A 145 9.42 20.78 -0.74
C SER A 145 8.31 20.32 -1.69
N GLN A 146 8.64 19.50 -2.69
CA GLN A 146 7.64 18.93 -3.60
C GLN A 146 6.81 17.85 -2.89
N ALA A 147 7.44 17.03 -2.07
CA ALA A 147 6.74 16.01 -1.26
C ALA A 147 5.70 16.66 -0.33
N GLN A 148 6.03 17.78 0.33
CA GLN A 148 5.07 18.51 1.17
C GLN A 148 3.86 18.99 0.39
N LYS A 149 4.06 19.56 -0.82
CA LYS A 149 2.95 20.02 -1.68
C LYS A 149 2.05 18.85 -2.09
N ARG A 150 2.65 17.75 -2.62
CA ARG A 150 1.92 16.56 -3.03
C ARG A 150 1.18 15.90 -1.87
N ALA A 151 1.79 15.84 -0.69
CA ALA A 151 1.16 15.31 0.51
C ALA A 151 -0.07 16.14 0.93
N ALA A 152 0.05 17.48 0.91
CA ALA A 152 -1.08 18.36 1.20
C ALA A 152 -2.24 18.17 0.20
N GLU A 153 -1.93 17.98 -1.09
CA GLU A 153 -2.93 17.68 -2.12
C GLU A 153 -3.68 16.36 -1.83
N LEU A 154 -2.96 15.28 -1.46
CA LEU A 154 -3.59 14.00 -1.15
C LEU A 154 -4.47 14.06 0.11
N VAL A 155 -4.04 14.81 1.12
CA VAL A 155 -4.86 15.04 2.32
C VAL A 155 -6.13 15.80 1.97
N ALA A 156 -6.04 16.85 1.14
CA ALA A 156 -7.20 17.62 0.68
C ALA A 156 -8.19 16.76 -0.12
N LEU A 157 -7.70 15.94 -1.05
CA LEU A 157 -8.53 14.98 -1.80
C LEU A 157 -9.24 13.97 -0.87
N ASN A 158 -8.57 13.52 0.18
CA ASN A 158 -9.21 12.63 1.15
C ASN A 158 -10.32 13.32 1.96
N GLU A 159 -10.16 14.58 2.33
CA GLU A 159 -11.23 15.34 2.98
C GLU A 159 -12.42 15.54 2.02
N GLU A 160 -12.18 15.92 0.78
CA GLU A 160 -13.22 16.02 -0.26
C GLU A 160 -13.98 14.69 -0.44
N ARG A 161 -13.27 13.57 -0.51
CA ARG A 161 -13.87 12.24 -0.57
C ARG A 161 -14.79 11.96 0.63
N LYS A 162 -14.37 12.36 1.85
CA LYS A 162 -15.19 12.20 3.05
C LYS A 162 -16.48 13.02 2.98
N GLU A 163 -16.38 14.24 2.46
CA GLU A 163 -17.55 15.12 2.28
C GLU A 163 -18.55 14.52 1.30
N TYR A 164 -18.09 14.00 0.15
CA TYR A 164 -18.96 13.28 -0.80
C TYR A 164 -19.63 12.07 -0.17
N THR A 165 -18.89 11.28 0.61
CA THR A 165 -19.45 10.12 1.31
C THR A 165 -20.53 10.53 2.29
N MET A 166 -20.30 11.58 3.08
CA MET A 166 -21.26 12.11 4.06
C MET A 166 -22.52 12.64 3.36
N GLN A 167 -22.38 13.40 2.28
CA GLN A 167 -23.52 13.90 1.50
C GLN A 167 -24.35 12.76 0.90
N ALA A 168 -23.70 11.74 0.34
CA ALA A 168 -24.37 10.57 -0.22
C ALA A 168 -25.14 9.79 0.87
N THR A 169 -24.52 9.62 2.04
CA THR A 169 -25.16 8.96 3.19
C THR A 169 -26.40 9.72 3.66
N ASN A 170 -26.31 11.03 3.81
CA ASN A 170 -27.45 11.85 4.24
C ASN A 170 -28.62 11.75 3.26
N ARG A 171 -28.34 11.81 1.94
CA ARG A 171 -29.38 11.65 0.90
C ARG A 171 -30.03 10.26 0.90
N ALA A 172 -29.32 9.23 1.33
CA ALA A 172 -29.86 7.86 1.39
C ALA A 172 -30.73 7.60 2.64
N ILE A 173 -30.60 8.45 3.66
CA ILE A 173 -31.38 8.37 4.90
C ILE A 173 -32.70 9.16 4.79
N GLU A 174 -32.75 10.19 3.94
CA GLU A 174 -33.96 10.95 3.59
C GLU A 174 -34.92 10.11 2.71
#